data_974a4fa8da6339726f3fd8f3562e98db
#
_entry.id   974a4fa8da6339726f3fd8f3562e98db
#
_cell.length_a   1.000
_cell.length_b   1.000
_cell.length_c   1.000
_cell.angle_alpha   90.00
_cell.angle_beta   90.00
_cell.angle_gamma   90.00
#
_symmetry.space_group_name_H-M   'P 1'
#
loop_
_entity.id
_entity.type
_entity.pdbx_description
1 polymer ?
#
loop_
_entity_poly.entity_id
_entity_poly.type
_entity_poly.pdbx_seq_one_letter_code
_entity_poly.pdbx_strand_id
1 'polypeptide(L)' 'MIAIVDYGLGNVLAFASLYHRLGIPAKIVREAGALASATKMILP' A
#
# COMPACT_ATOMS: atom_id res chain seq x y z
N MET A 1 8.86 -3.27 -3.35
CA MET A 1 7.86 -2.23 -3.03
C MET A 1 6.71 -2.85 -2.27
N ILE A 2 6.17 -2.12 -1.30
CA ILE A 2 5.00 -2.55 -0.54
C ILE A 2 3.75 -1.99 -1.19
N ALA A 3 2.75 -2.84 -1.43
CA ALA A 3 1.44 -2.42 -1.93
C ALA A 3 0.46 -2.32 -0.76
N ILE A 4 -0.20 -1.17 -0.63
CA ILE A 4 -1.27 -0.97 0.34
C ILE A 4 -2.58 -1.05 -0.43
N VAL A 5 -3.37 -2.09 -0.17
CA VAL A 5 -4.60 -2.33 -0.92
C VAL A 5 -5.72 -1.42 -0.42
N ASP A 6 -6.25 -0.61 -1.31
CA ASP A 6 -7.37 0.28 -1.03
C ASP A 6 -8.66 -0.37 -1.54
N TYR A 7 -9.43 -0.94 -0.61
CA TYR A 7 -10.73 -1.52 -0.93
C TYR A 7 -11.90 -0.70 -0.36
N GLY A 8 -11.59 0.54 0.06
CA GLY A 8 -12.59 1.50 0.50
C GLY A 8 -12.94 1.48 1.98
N LEU A 9 -12.43 0.51 2.74
CA LEU A 9 -12.78 0.35 4.15
C LEU A 9 -11.59 0.54 5.10
N GLY A 10 -10.37 0.46 4.60
CA GLY A 10 -9.18 0.57 5.44
C GLY A 10 -8.67 2.00 5.52
N ASN A 11 -7.76 2.25 6.48
CA ASN A 11 -7.11 3.55 6.64
C ASN A 11 -5.80 3.58 5.87
N VAL A 12 -5.89 3.56 4.53
CA VAL A 12 -4.72 3.43 3.66
C VAL A 12 -3.77 4.62 3.77
N LEU A 13 -4.29 5.84 4.02
CA LEU A 13 -3.44 7.03 4.12
C LEU A 13 -2.56 7.00 5.36
N ALA A 14 -3.03 6.43 6.46
CA ALA A 14 -2.22 6.30 7.67
C ALA A 14 -1.02 5.38 7.42
N PHE A 15 -1.23 4.26 6.72
CA PHE A 15 -0.15 3.35 6.38
C PHE A 15 0.82 3.97 5.37
N ALA A 16 0.30 4.66 4.35
CA ALA A 16 1.14 5.34 3.37
C ALA A 16 2.03 6.39 4.02
N SER A 17 1.47 7.19 4.94
CA SER A 17 2.22 8.21 5.67
C SER A 17 3.31 7.59 6.54
N LEU A 18 2.99 6.49 7.23
CA LEU A 18 3.95 5.79 8.07
C LEU A 18 5.15 5.31 7.25
N TYR A 19 4.92 4.63 6.15
CA TYR A 19 6.01 4.14 5.31
C TYR A 19 6.81 5.26 4.68
N HIS A 20 6.15 6.36 4.30
CA HIS A 20 6.85 7.53 3.78
C HIS A 20 7.83 8.08 4.83
N ARG A 21 7.39 8.19 6.08
CA ARG A 21 8.24 8.69 7.17
C ARG A 21 9.41 7.76 7.48
N LEU A 22 9.23 6.47 7.27
CA LEU A 22 10.28 5.46 7.47
C LEU A 22 11.22 5.34 6.28
N GLY A 23 10.95 6.04 5.18
CA GLY A 23 11.74 5.95 3.97
C GLY A 23 11.56 4.64 3.22
N ILE A 24 10.45 3.93 3.45
CA ILE A 24 10.15 2.66 2.81
C ILE A 24 9.22 2.91 1.62
N PRO A 25 9.60 2.49 0.39
CA PRO A 25 8.73 2.65 -0.76
C PRO A 25 7.43 1.88 -0.59
N ALA A 26 6.30 2.58 -0.71
CA ALA A 26 4.97 1.98 -0.63
C ALA A 26 4.05 2.70 -1.61
N LYS A 27 3.06 1.98 -2.13
CA LYS A 27 2.14 2.50 -3.12
C LYS A 27 0.72 2.05 -2.78
N ILE A 28 -0.25 2.97 -2.90
CA ILE A 28 -1.66 2.63 -2.75
C ILE A 28 -2.15 2.01 -4.05
N VAL A 29 -2.79 0.85 -3.95
CA VAL A 29 -3.21 0.05 -5.10
C VAL A 29 -4.71 -0.23 -5.01
N ARG A 30 -5.43 0.04 -6.08
CA ARG A 30 -6.87 -0.21 -6.19
C ARG A 30 -7.22 -1.31 -7.18
N GLU A 31 -6.26 -1.78 -7.95
CA GLU A 31 -6.47 -2.78 -9.00
C GLU A 31 -5.56 -3.97 -8.79
N ALA A 32 -6.10 -5.17 -9.03
CA ALA A 32 -5.33 -6.40 -8.85
C ALA A 32 -4.08 -6.46 -9.72
N GLY A 33 -4.15 -5.93 -10.94
CA GLY A 33 -3.01 -5.94 -11.86
C GLY A 33 -1.80 -5.18 -11.33
N ALA A 34 -2.02 -4.14 -10.51
CA ALA A 34 -0.93 -3.36 -9.95
C ALA A 34 -0.19 -4.09 -8.82
N LEU A 35 -0.73 -5.20 -8.30
CA LEU A 35 -0.08 -5.99 -7.27
C LEU A 35 1.07 -6.84 -7.81
N ALA A 36 1.15 -7.02 -9.12
CA ALA A 36 2.16 -7.88 -9.73
C ALA A 36 3.59 -7.45 -9.44
N SER A 37 3.83 -6.14 -9.24
CA SER A 37 5.16 -5.61 -8.97
C SER A 37 5.47 -5.49 -7.47
N ALA A 38 4.52 -5.81 -6.59
CA ALA A 38 4.72 -5.67 -5.16
C ALA A 38 5.44 -6.90 -4.59
N THR A 39 6.33 -6.66 -3.62
CA THR A 39 6.98 -7.74 -2.89
C THR A 39 6.19 -8.11 -1.63
N LYS A 40 5.43 -7.17 -1.09
CA LYS A 40 4.57 -7.37 0.07
C LYS A 40 3.27 -6.60 -0.11
N MET A 41 2.23 -7.03 0.59
CA MET A 41 0.91 -6.45 0.50
C MET A 41 0.35 -6.20 1.89
N ILE A 42 -0.31 -5.05 2.08
CA ILE A 42 -0.99 -4.71 3.32
C ILE A 42 -2.48 -4.60 3.05
N LEU A 43 -3.26 -5.28 3.87
CA LEU A 43 -4.72 -5.25 3.83
C LEU A 43 -5.22 -4.59 5.12
N PRO A 44 -5.35 -3.26 5.13
CA PRO A 44 -5.78 -2.55 6.34
C PRO A 44 -7.19 -2.91 6.79
#